data_cd8200c2ab063b2459acf2413707564d
#
_entry.id   cd8200c2ab063b2459acf2413707564d
#
_cell.length_a   1.000
_cell.length_b   1.000
_cell.length_c   1.000
_cell.angle_alpha   90.00
_cell.angle_beta   90.00
_cell.angle_gamma   90.00
#
_symmetry.space_group_name_H-M   'P 1'
#
loop_
_entity.id
_entity.type
_entity.pdbx_description
1 polymer ?
#
loop_
_entity_poly.entity_id
_entity_poly.type
_entity_poly.pdbx_seq_one_letter_code
_entity_poly.pdbx_strand_id
1 'polypeptide(L)'
;MNQGKYIFAQLTDFLPRRVFDRIVDKYEGNKRVRSFTCWNQMLCMVFGQLTARDSMRDLMLSLEAHKSKYYHLGFGSTVSRRNLGTANEKRNCKIFEEFAYVLIAEARRSCYRNDFEIEIDG
;
A
#
# COMPACT_ATOMS: atom_id res chain seq x y z
N MET A 1 -15.00 -13.95 -2.57
CA MET A 1 -14.08 -13.54 -3.62
C MET A 1 -14.12 -12.06 -3.93
N ASN A 2 -15.27 -11.54 -4.25
CA ASN A 2 -15.41 -10.13 -4.54
C ASN A 2 -15.25 -9.25 -3.31
N GLN A 3 -15.59 -9.77 -2.13
CA GLN A 3 -15.48 -9.03 -0.88
C GLN A 3 -14.04 -8.63 -0.55
N GLY A 4 -13.08 -9.51 -0.75
CA GLY A 4 -11.68 -9.19 -0.48
C GLY A 4 -11.15 -8.06 -1.34
N LYS A 5 -11.60 -7.97 -2.59
CA LYS A 5 -11.22 -6.90 -3.50
C LYS A 5 -11.84 -5.57 -3.11
N TYR A 6 -13.12 -5.59 -2.74
CA TYR A 6 -13.79 -4.38 -2.27
C TYR A 6 -13.14 -3.86 -1.00
N ILE A 7 -12.79 -4.75 -0.09
CA ILE A 7 -12.10 -4.36 1.14
C ILE A 7 -10.74 -3.73 0.82
N PHE A 8 -9.96 -4.35 -0.07
CA PHE A 8 -8.66 -3.80 -0.46
C PHE A 8 -8.80 -2.42 -1.10
N ALA A 9 -9.73 -2.27 -2.06
CA ALA A 9 -9.96 -0.99 -2.71
C ALA A 9 -10.42 0.07 -1.72
N GLN A 10 -11.31 -0.27 -0.79
CA GLN A 10 -11.75 0.64 0.24
C GLN A 10 -10.63 1.07 1.16
N LEU A 11 -9.77 0.13 1.57
CA LEU A 11 -8.63 0.44 2.44
C LEU A 11 -7.64 1.37 1.75
N THR A 12 -7.35 1.14 0.46
CA THR A 12 -6.43 2.00 -0.27
C THR A 12 -6.99 3.41 -0.48
N ASP A 13 -8.31 3.55 -0.57
CA ASP A 13 -8.95 4.86 -0.68
C ASP A 13 -8.77 5.71 0.58
N PHE A 14 -8.61 5.07 1.74
CA PHE A 14 -8.33 5.77 3.00
C PHE A 14 -6.89 6.21 3.16
N LEU A 15 -5.98 5.70 2.35
CA LEU A 15 -4.57 6.06 2.44
C LEU A 15 -4.35 7.50 1.95
N PRO A 16 -3.63 8.33 2.70
CA PRO A 16 -3.41 9.73 2.32
C PRO A 16 -2.38 9.83 1.20
N ARG A 17 -2.82 9.65 -0.04
CA ARG A 17 -1.94 9.59 -1.20
C ARG A 17 -1.12 10.87 -1.40
N ARG A 18 -1.70 12.03 -1.12
CA ARG A 18 -0.95 13.29 -1.25
C ARG A 18 0.25 13.35 -0.33
N VAL A 19 0.09 12.83 0.89
CA VAL A 19 1.19 12.74 1.85
C VAL A 19 2.24 11.76 1.34
N PHE A 20 1.81 10.62 0.81
CA PHE A 20 2.73 9.64 0.22
C PHE A 20 3.51 10.23 -0.94
N ASP A 21 2.85 10.90 -1.87
CA ASP A 21 3.49 11.50 -3.03
C ASP A 21 4.53 12.55 -2.60
N ARG A 22 4.23 13.31 -1.56
CA ARG A 22 5.16 14.30 -1.01
C ARG A 22 6.42 13.64 -0.43
N ILE A 23 6.26 12.53 0.26
CA ILE A 23 7.37 11.75 0.79
C ILE A 23 8.20 11.16 -0.35
N VAL A 24 7.55 10.62 -1.38
CA VAL A 24 8.23 10.09 -2.57
C VAL A 24 9.07 11.17 -3.23
N ASP A 25 8.52 12.37 -3.41
CA ASP A 25 9.25 13.50 -4.00
C ASP A 25 10.46 13.88 -3.16
N LYS A 26 10.31 13.88 -1.84
CA LYS A 26 11.39 14.21 -0.91
C LYS A 26 12.60 13.30 -1.10
N TYR A 27 12.37 12.01 -1.34
CA TYR A 27 13.44 11.02 -1.51
C TYR A 27 13.69 10.67 -2.97
N GLU A 28 13.08 11.41 -3.90
CA GLU A 28 13.22 11.17 -5.34
C GLU A 28 12.89 9.72 -5.73
N GLY A 29 11.90 9.11 -5.07
CA GLY A 29 11.58 7.70 -5.24
C GLY A 29 11.12 7.30 -6.63
N ASN A 30 10.48 8.23 -7.37
CA ASN A 30 10.02 7.98 -8.74
C ASN A 30 11.00 8.49 -9.80
N LYS A 31 12.19 8.93 -9.41
CA LYS A 31 13.19 9.40 -10.37
C LYS A 31 13.59 8.26 -11.31
N ARG A 32 13.51 8.49 -12.61
CA ARG A 32 13.80 7.52 -13.68
C ARG A 32 12.87 6.29 -13.66
N VAL A 33 11.72 6.41 -13.01
CA VAL A 33 10.72 5.33 -13.00
C VAL A 33 9.86 5.46 -14.25
N ARG A 34 9.71 4.34 -15.00
CA ARG A 34 8.90 4.31 -16.22
C ARG A 34 7.43 3.98 -15.94
N SER A 35 7.16 2.88 -15.22
CA SER A 35 5.81 2.39 -15.02
C SER A 35 5.53 1.93 -13.59
N PHE A 36 6.48 1.23 -12.96
CA PHE A 36 6.27 0.71 -11.61
C PHE A 36 6.61 1.75 -10.57
N THR A 37 5.62 2.56 -10.20
CA THR A 37 5.80 3.67 -9.27
C THR A 37 5.94 3.19 -7.83
N CYS A 38 6.38 4.09 -6.93
CA CYS A 38 6.41 3.81 -5.51
C CYS A 38 5.03 3.50 -4.95
N TRP A 39 3.98 4.15 -5.48
CA TRP A 39 2.61 3.84 -5.08
C TRP A 39 2.21 2.41 -5.42
N ASN A 40 2.52 1.96 -6.65
CA ASN A 40 2.28 0.58 -7.05
C ASN A 40 3.04 -0.40 -6.16
N GLN A 41 4.29 -0.08 -5.83
CA GLN A 41 5.09 -0.90 -4.91
C GLN A 41 4.42 -1.00 -3.54
N MET A 42 3.96 0.13 -3.00
CA MET A 42 3.27 0.14 -1.71
C MET A 42 1.99 -0.68 -1.76
N LEU A 43 1.21 -0.56 -2.83
CA LEU A 43 -0.01 -1.36 -2.99
C LEU A 43 0.29 -2.85 -3.00
N CYS A 44 1.39 -3.27 -3.65
CA CYS A 44 1.81 -4.68 -3.64
C CYS A 44 2.11 -5.16 -2.22
N MET A 45 2.84 -4.35 -1.45
CA MET A 45 3.20 -4.70 -0.08
C MET A 45 1.96 -4.81 0.81
N VAL A 46 1.04 -3.86 0.69
CA VAL A 46 -0.21 -3.87 1.44
C VAL A 46 -1.07 -5.07 1.05
N PHE A 47 -1.18 -5.34 -0.25
CA PHE A 47 -1.92 -6.51 -0.74
C PHE A 47 -1.34 -7.80 -0.17
N GLY A 48 -0.01 -7.93 -0.16
CA GLY A 48 0.66 -9.09 0.41
C GLY A 48 0.34 -9.29 1.89
N GLN A 49 0.34 -8.20 2.66
CA GLN A 49 0.03 -8.25 4.08
C GLN A 49 -1.44 -8.61 4.34
N LEU A 50 -2.36 -7.99 3.61
CA LEU A 50 -3.79 -8.22 3.79
C LEU A 50 -4.23 -9.60 3.36
N THR A 51 -3.54 -10.19 2.38
CA THR A 51 -3.84 -11.55 1.91
C THR A 51 -2.96 -12.62 2.56
N ALA A 52 -2.16 -12.23 3.56
CA ALA A 52 -1.29 -13.12 4.33
C ALA A 52 -0.34 -13.95 3.44
N ARG A 53 0.31 -13.28 2.49
CA ARG A 53 1.27 -13.95 1.60
C ARG A 53 2.65 -13.96 2.25
N ASP A 54 3.21 -15.14 2.41
CA ASP A 54 4.46 -15.33 3.15
C ASP A 54 5.71 -15.11 2.30
N SER A 55 5.57 -15.21 0.97
CA SER A 55 6.71 -15.08 0.07
C SER A 55 6.36 -14.21 -1.13
N MET A 56 7.40 -13.69 -1.79
CA MET A 56 7.22 -12.93 -3.02
C MET A 56 6.58 -13.79 -4.12
N ARG A 57 6.92 -15.08 -4.17
CA ARG A 57 6.32 -15.99 -5.14
C ARG A 57 4.82 -16.11 -4.94
N ASP A 58 4.37 -16.32 -3.70
CA ASP A 58 2.96 -16.42 -3.38
C ASP A 58 2.23 -15.11 -3.68
N LEU A 59 2.84 -13.98 -3.34
CA LEU A 59 2.31 -12.66 -3.65
C LEU A 59 2.10 -12.50 -5.17
N MET A 60 3.10 -12.86 -5.96
CA MET A 60 3.02 -12.71 -7.41
C MET A 60 1.97 -13.64 -8.01
N LEU A 61 1.84 -14.87 -7.50
CA LEU A 61 0.78 -15.78 -7.95
C LEU A 61 -0.61 -15.22 -7.65
N SER A 62 -0.77 -14.63 -6.47
CA SER A 62 -2.05 -14.02 -6.09
C SER A 62 -2.38 -12.80 -6.96
N LEU A 63 -1.38 -11.95 -7.23
CA LEU A 63 -1.57 -10.79 -8.10
C LEU A 63 -1.90 -11.21 -9.52
N GLU A 64 -1.23 -12.25 -10.05
CA GLU A 64 -1.50 -12.77 -11.39
C GLU A 64 -2.94 -13.29 -11.49
N ALA A 65 -3.44 -13.96 -10.47
CA ALA A 65 -4.82 -14.43 -10.42
C ALA A 65 -5.84 -13.27 -10.50
N HIS A 66 -5.43 -12.06 -10.10
CA HIS A 66 -6.28 -10.87 -10.11
C HIS A 66 -5.90 -9.87 -11.20
N LYS A 67 -5.10 -10.29 -12.18
CA LYS A 67 -4.54 -9.40 -13.21
C LYS A 67 -5.60 -8.58 -13.95
N SER A 68 -6.72 -9.19 -14.30
CA SER A 68 -7.80 -8.49 -15.00
C SER A 68 -8.46 -7.38 -14.17
N LYS A 69 -8.15 -7.31 -12.88
CA LYS A 69 -8.75 -6.38 -11.94
C LYS A 69 -7.77 -5.39 -11.32
N TYR A 70 -6.55 -5.33 -11.84
CA TYR A 70 -5.53 -4.40 -11.32
C TYR A 70 -6.04 -2.96 -11.30
N TYR A 71 -6.73 -2.55 -12.34
CA TYR A 71 -7.28 -1.20 -12.40
C TYR A 71 -8.21 -0.91 -11.21
N HIS A 72 -9.09 -1.84 -10.89
CA HIS A 72 -10.02 -1.69 -9.78
C HIS A 72 -9.35 -1.75 -8.40
N LEU A 73 -8.16 -2.35 -8.34
CA LEU A 73 -7.36 -2.41 -7.12
C LEU A 73 -6.46 -1.18 -6.94
N GLY A 74 -6.46 -0.27 -7.91
CA GLY A 74 -5.65 0.95 -7.86
C GLY A 74 -4.29 0.84 -8.49
N PHE A 75 -3.96 -0.29 -9.12
CA PHE A 75 -2.68 -0.44 -9.83
C PHE A 75 -2.76 0.23 -11.19
N GLY A 76 -1.76 1.07 -11.48
CA GLY A 76 -1.69 1.77 -12.76
C GLY A 76 -1.12 0.92 -13.90
N SER A 77 -0.48 -0.19 -13.59
CA SER A 77 0.15 -1.07 -14.57
C SER A 77 0.26 -2.48 -14.01
N THR A 78 0.60 -3.43 -14.89
CA THR A 78 0.84 -4.81 -14.46
C THR A 78 2.08 -4.87 -13.57
N VAL A 79 2.06 -5.76 -12.60
CA VAL A 79 3.14 -5.96 -11.66
C VAL A 79 3.94 -7.19 -12.08
N SER A 80 5.26 -7.06 -12.19
CA SER A 80 6.15 -8.18 -12.41
C SER A 80 7.02 -8.43 -11.18
N ARG A 81 7.37 -9.70 -10.96
CA ARG A 81 8.25 -10.07 -9.86
C ARG A 81 9.59 -9.33 -9.94
N ARG A 82 10.12 -9.17 -11.15
CA ARG A 82 11.39 -8.46 -11.37
C ARG A 82 11.28 -7.00 -10.95
N ASN A 83 10.22 -6.33 -11.36
CA ASN A 83 10.02 -4.91 -11.03
C ASN A 83 9.83 -4.71 -9.53
N LEU A 84 9.05 -5.57 -8.89
CA LEU A 84 8.85 -5.49 -7.45
C LEU A 84 10.15 -5.76 -6.69
N GLY A 85 10.89 -6.79 -7.08
CA GLY A 85 12.18 -7.12 -6.45
C GLY A 85 13.19 -6.00 -6.61
N THR A 86 13.33 -5.45 -7.81
CA THR A 86 14.23 -4.32 -8.07
C THR A 86 13.83 -3.09 -7.27
N ALA A 87 12.54 -2.79 -7.20
CA ALA A 87 12.06 -1.65 -6.44
C ALA A 87 12.35 -1.81 -4.95
N ASN A 88 12.09 -3.00 -4.39
CA ASN A 88 12.37 -3.27 -2.97
C ASN A 88 13.86 -3.16 -2.65
N GLU A 89 14.71 -3.52 -3.60
CA GLU A 89 16.16 -3.45 -3.40
C GLU A 89 16.72 -2.04 -3.53
N LYS A 90 16.25 -1.28 -4.54
CA LYS A 90 16.89 -0.01 -4.92
C LYS A 90 16.25 1.23 -4.33
N ARG A 91 14.96 1.21 -4.05
CA ARG A 91 14.26 2.39 -3.55
C ARG A 91 14.56 2.64 -2.08
N ASN A 92 14.57 3.91 -1.70
CA ASN A 92 14.89 4.30 -0.34
C ASN A 92 13.78 3.83 0.61
N CYS A 93 14.13 2.97 1.56
CA CYS A 93 13.18 2.42 2.52
C CYS A 93 12.57 3.49 3.42
N LYS A 94 13.20 4.65 3.56
CA LYS A 94 12.67 5.76 4.36
C LYS A 94 11.34 6.27 3.83
N ILE A 95 11.07 6.11 2.53
CA ILE A 95 9.77 6.47 1.96
C ILE A 95 8.65 5.73 2.69
N PHE A 96 8.79 4.41 2.81
CA PHE A 96 7.78 3.57 3.44
C PHE A 96 7.79 3.70 4.96
N GLU A 97 8.94 3.90 5.55
CA GLU A 97 9.08 4.14 6.98
C GLU A 97 8.35 5.43 7.40
N GLU A 98 8.59 6.55 6.72
CA GLU A 98 7.91 7.80 7.02
C GLU A 98 6.41 7.69 6.81
N PHE A 99 5.99 7.02 5.73
CA PHE A 99 4.57 6.82 5.49
C PHE A 99 3.93 5.96 6.57
N ALA A 100 4.63 4.92 7.04
CA ALA A 100 4.16 4.10 8.14
C ALA A 100 3.94 4.93 9.41
N TYR A 101 4.84 5.85 9.72
CA TYR A 101 4.66 6.74 10.87
C TYR A 101 3.45 7.63 10.72
N VAL A 102 3.17 8.14 9.52
CA VAL A 102 1.96 8.92 9.24
C VAL A 102 0.71 8.08 9.52
N LEU A 103 0.69 6.84 9.04
CA LEU A 103 -0.45 5.94 9.25
C LEU A 103 -0.63 5.58 10.72
N ILE A 104 0.46 5.35 11.44
CA ILE A 104 0.42 5.06 12.88
C ILE A 104 -0.17 6.26 13.64
N ALA A 105 0.24 7.47 13.30
CA ALA A 105 -0.28 8.68 13.94
C ALA A 105 -1.79 8.83 13.69
N GLU A 106 -2.24 8.56 12.46
CA GLU A 106 -3.67 8.60 12.13
C GLU A 106 -4.44 7.53 12.90
N ALA A 107 -3.90 6.32 12.98
CA ALA A 107 -4.54 5.22 13.70
C ALA A 107 -4.67 5.54 15.19
N ARG A 108 -3.63 6.11 15.79
CA ARG A 108 -3.65 6.51 17.20
C ARG A 108 -4.71 7.56 17.48
N ARG A 109 -4.86 8.54 16.61
CA ARG A 109 -5.90 9.56 16.76
C ARG A 109 -7.29 8.95 16.69
N SER A 110 -7.51 8.04 15.74
CA SER A 110 -8.79 7.35 15.60
C SER A 110 -9.10 6.49 16.82
N CYS A 111 -8.13 5.73 17.31
CA CYS A 111 -8.31 4.91 18.51
C CYS A 111 -8.59 5.76 19.73
N TYR A 112 -7.91 6.88 19.88
CA TYR A 112 -8.11 7.79 21.01
C TYR A 112 -9.54 8.35 21.04
N ARG A 113 -10.06 8.73 19.86
CA ARG A 113 -11.43 9.20 19.76
C ARG A 113 -12.45 8.11 20.12
N ASN A 114 -12.22 6.89 19.61
CA ASN A 114 -13.11 5.78 19.86
C ASN A 114 -13.15 5.42 21.35
N ASP A 115 -11.99 5.39 22.00
CA ASP A 115 -11.92 5.15 23.44
C ASP A 115 -12.67 6.21 24.22
N PHE A 116 -12.54 7.46 23.84
CA PHE A 116 -13.23 8.57 24.47
C PHE A 116 -14.75 8.47 24.30
N GLU A 117 -15.21 8.12 23.09
CA GLU A 117 -16.62 7.93 22.81
C GLU A 117 -17.20 6.77 23.63
N ILE A 118 -16.47 5.69 23.77
CA ILE A 118 -16.88 4.52 24.56
C ILE A 118 -17.03 4.92 26.03
N GLU A 119 -16.13 5.71 26.56
CA GLU A 119 -16.19 6.18 27.95
C GLU A 119 -17.40 7.07 28.20
N ILE A 120 -17.76 7.89 27.24
CA ILE A 120 -18.92 8.75 27.36
C ILE A 120 -20.22 7.95 27.32
N ASP A 121 -20.29 6.96 26.45
CA ASP A 121 -21.47 6.12 26.27
C ASP A 121 -21.63 5.09 27.39
N GLY A 122 -20.56 4.82 28.07
CA GLY A 122 -20.55 3.87 29.20
C GLY A 122 -20.90 4.49 30.50
#